data_118e698919ebb524d37d1cafff8f2f97
#
_entry.id   118e698919ebb524d37d1cafff8f2f97
#
_cell.length_a   1.000
_cell.length_b   1.000
_cell.length_c   1.000
_cell.angle_alpha   90.00
_cell.angle_beta   90.00
_cell.angle_gamma   90.00
#
_symmetry.space_group_name_H-M   'P 1'
#
loop_
_entity.id
_entity.type
_entity.pdbx_description
1 polymer ?
#
loop_
_entity_poly.entity_id
_entity_poly.type
_entity_poly.pdbx_seq_one_letter_code
_entity_poly.pdbx_strand_id
1 'polypeptide(L)' 'VTARYLSRAELAERIGVKSASLGRYRLPEPDAMIGDIRGWLPETVDAWNASRPGRGQWGP' A
#
# COMPACT_ATOMS: atom_id res chain seq x y z
N VAL A 1 12.23 -3.86 20.01
CA VAL A 1 11.40 -3.02 19.16
C VAL A 1 10.81 -3.85 18.03
N THR A 2 9.53 -3.78 17.84
CA THR A 2 8.83 -4.55 16.83
C THR A 2 8.57 -3.70 15.60
N ALA A 3 9.05 -4.19 14.46
CA ALA A 3 8.76 -3.51 13.20
C ALA A 3 7.28 -3.73 12.87
N ARG A 4 6.64 -2.68 12.43
CA ARG A 4 5.22 -2.75 12.13
C ARG A 4 5.01 -2.71 10.63
N TYR A 5 4.46 -3.79 10.10
CA TYR A 5 4.18 -3.90 8.67
C TYR A 5 2.69 -3.85 8.45
N LEU A 6 2.31 -3.29 7.33
CA LEU A 6 0.91 -3.17 6.96
C LEU A 6 0.52 -4.36 6.09
N SER A 7 -0.62 -4.96 6.39
CA SER A 7 -1.19 -5.98 5.53
C SER A 7 -1.83 -5.30 4.34
N ARG A 8 -2.29 -6.11 3.39
CA ARG A 8 -2.96 -5.57 2.21
C ARG A 8 -4.19 -4.76 2.60
N ALA A 9 -4.97 -5.25 3.55
CA ALA A 9 -6.15 -4.54 4.02
C ALA A 9 -5.77 -3.22 4.69
N GLU A 10 -4.72 -3.25 5.49
CA GLU A 10 -4.26 -2.05 6.17
C GLU A 10 -3.70 -1.03 5.17
N LEU A 11 -3.04 -1.53 4.13
CA LEU A 11 -2.54 -0.66 3.07
C LEU A 11 -3.70 0.08 2.40
N ALA A 12 -4.76 -0.65 2.09
CA ALA A 12 -5.93 -0.05 1.46
C ALA A 12 -6.54 1.02 2.34
N GLU A 13 -6.65 0.72 3.62
CA GLU A 13 -7.20 1.67 4.57
C GLU A 13 -6.35 2.92 4.66
N ARG A 14 -5.04 2.73 4.65
CA ARG A 14 -4.12 3.86 4.77
C ARG A 14 -4.20 4.80 3.57
N ILE A 15 -4.41 4.27 2.37
CA ILE A 15 -4.51 5.12 1.18
C ILE A 15 -5.95 5.52 0.86
N GLY A 16 -6.91 5.05 1.65
CA GLY A 16 -8.29 5.50 1.52
C GLY A 16 -9.10 4.81 0.45
N VAL A 17 -8.76 3.56 0.12
CA VAL A 17 -9.52 2.79 -0.86
C VAL A 17 -10.02 1.50 -0.22
N LYS A 18 -10.97 0.86 -0.86
CA LYS A 18 -11.45 -0.43 -0.39
C LYS A 18 -10.46 -1.51 -0.75
N SER A 19 -10.28 -2.48 0.15
CA SER A 19 -9.33 -3.55 -0.12
C SER A 19 -9.67 -4.32 -1.38
N ALA A 20 -10.95 -4.42 -1.71
CA ALA A 20 -11.38 -5.10 -2.93
C ALA A 20 -10.88 -4.38 -4.18
N SER A 21 -10.61 -3.09 -4.08
CA SER A 21 -10.14 -2.29 -5.22
C SER A 21 -8.66 -2.44 -5.47
N LEU A 22 -7.92 -3.01 -4.53
CA LEU A 22 -6.46 -3.11 -4.67
C LEU A 22 -6.01 -3.92 -5.87
N GLY A 23 -6.85 -4.84 -6.33
CA GLY A 23 -6.50 -5.64 -7.49
C GLY A 23 -6.27 -4.82 -8.75
N ARG A 24 -6.77 -3.60 -8.78
CA ARG A 24 -6.62 -2.70 -9.92
C ARG A 24 -5.35 -1.88 -9.85
N TYR A 25 -4.67 -1.93 -8.72
CA TYR A 25 -3.51 -1.10 -8.47
C TYR A 25 -2.25 -1.92 -8.59
N ARG A 26 -1.19 -1.28 -9.07
CA ARG A 26 0.11 -1.91 -9.09
C ARG A 26 0.76 -1.62 -7.75
N LEU A 27 0.68 -2.57 -6.85
CA LEU A 27 1.21 -2.40 -5.51
C LEU A 27 2.73 -2.41 -5.51
N PRO A 28 3.35 -1.74 -4.53
CA PRO A 28 4.81 -1.76 -4.44
C PRO A 28 5.30 -3.12 -3.99
N GLU A 29 6.59 -3.36 -4.14
CA GLU A 29 7.19 -4.59 -3.66
C GLU A 29 7.04 -4.67 -2.15
N PRO A 30 6.65 -5.83 -1.63
CA PRO A 30 6.50 -5.95 -0.18
C PRO A 30 7.85 -5.90 0.51
N ASP A 31 7.86 -5.32 1.70
CA ASP A 31 9.06 -5.24 2.51
C ASP A 31 9.27 -6.51 3.31
N ALA A 32 8.23 -7.31 3.48
CA ALA A 32 8.30 -8.55 4.23
C ALA A 32 7.28 -9.53 3.71
N MET A 33 7.56 -10.81 3.93
CA MET A 33 6.64 -11.89 3.57
C MET A 33 6.51 -12.83 4.75
N ILE A 34 5.30 -13.24 5.03
CA ILE A 34 5.01 -14.25 6.04
C ILE A 34 4.21 -15.32 5.32
N GLY A 35 4.89 -16.38 4.88
CA GLY A 35 4.26 -17.33 3.99
C GLY A 35 3.84 -16.62 2.72
N ASP A 36 2.54 -16.61 2.43
CA ASP A 36 2.00 -15.93 1.27
C ASP A 36 1.52 -14.53 1.58
N ILE A 37 1.67 -14.09 2.82
CA ILE A 37 1.15 -12.81 3.24
C ILE A 37 2.22 -11.74 3.06
N ARG A 38 1.87 -10.69 2.33
CA ARG A 38 2.79 -9.58 2.08
C ARG A 38 2.63 -8.52 3.14
N GLY A 39 3.73 -7.91 3.51
CA GLY A 39 3.73 -6.80 4.45
C GLY A 39 4.51 -5.63 3.90
N TRP A 40 4.03 -4.42 4.16
CA TRP A 40 4.68 -3.19 3.71
C TRP A 40 4.93 -2.29 4.89
N LEU A 41 6.06 -1.59 4.84
CA LEU A 41 6.32 -0.56 5.82
C LEU A 41 5.42 0.64 5.52
N PRO A 42 4.96 1.35 6.55
CA PRO A 42 4.13 2.54 6.33
C PRO A 42 4.78 3.55 5.40
N GLU A 43 6.07 3.77 5.55
CA GLU A 43 6.78 4.73 4.71
C GLU A 43 6.85 4.27 3.25
N THR A 44 6.94 2.96 3.02
CA THR A 44 6.93 2.42 1.66
C THR A 44 5.58 2.68 1.00
N VAL A 45 4.52 2.48 1.75
CA VAL A 45 3.17 2.72 1.24
C VAL A 45 2.97 4.20 0.95
N ASP A 46 3.41 5.05 1.84
CA ASP A 46 3.25 6.48 1.67
C ASP A 46 3.99 6.99 0.42
N ALA A 47 5.22 6.52 0.23
CA ALA A 47 6.01 6.91 -0.93
C ALA A 47 5.38 6.42 -2.22
N TRP A 48 4.91 5.18 -2.21
CA TRP A 48 4.24 4.62 -3.38
C TRP A 48 2.97 5.39 -3.69
N ASN A 49 2.18 5.70 -2.67
CA ASN A 49 0.93 6.41 -2.87
C ASN A 49 1.17 7.81 -3.43
N ALA A 50 2.23 8.46 -2.98
CA ALA A 50 2.56 9.81 -3.45
C ALA A 50 2.95 9.82 -4.93
N SER A 51 3.57 8.75 -5.42
CA SER A 51 4.00 8.66 -6.80
C SER A 51 3.06 7.85 -7.67
N ARG A 52 1.93 7.41 -7.13
CA ARG A 52 0.99 6.56 -7.84
C ARG A 52 0.40 7.28 -9.05
N PRO A 53 0.40 6.60 -10.22
CA PRO A 53 -0.19 7.20 -11.42
C PRO A 53 -1.67 7.50 -11.20
N GLY A 54 -2.13 8.58 -11.74
CA GLY A 54 -3.51 8.96 -11.63
C GLY A 54 -3.82 9.80 -10.43
N ARG A 55 -2.99 9.73 -9.40
CA ARG A 55 -3.25 10.51 -8.20
C ARG A 55 -3.19 12.01 -8.49
N GLY A 56 -2.19 12.42 -9.26
CA GLY A 56 -2.04 13.80 -9.62
C GLY A 56 -3.10 14.29 -10.58
N GLN A 57 -3.76 13.38 -11.25
CA GLN A 57 -4.80 13.72 -12.21
C GLN A 57 -6.09 14.14 -11.54
N TRP A 58 -6.28 13.70 -10.32
CA TRP A 58 -7.47 14.07 -9.57
C TRP A 58 -7.31 15.43 -8.95
N GLY A 59 -6.09 15.76 -8.71
CA GLY A 59 -5.81 17.00 -8.07
C GLY A 59 -6.31 18.12 -8.92
N PRO A 60 -6.57 19.18 -8.30
CA PRO A 60 -6.96 20.37 -9.01
C PRO A 60 -5.91 20.72 -9.99
#